data_2fb06efa809f0d65f5e664681b6e99fe
#
_entry.id   2fb06efa809f0d65f5e664681b6e99fe
#
_cell.length_a   1.000
_cell.length_b   1.000
_cell.length_c   1.000
_cell.angle_alpha   90.00
_cell.angle_beta   90.00
_cell.angle_gamma   90.00
#
_symmetry.space_group_name_H-M   'P 1'
#
loop_
_entity.id
_entity.type
_entity.pdbx_description
1 polymer ?
#
loop_
_entity_poly.entity_id
_entity_poly.type
_entity_poly.pdbx_seq_one_letter_code
_entity_poly.pdbx_strand_id
1 'polypeptide(L)'
;MPVKDLTISGFPVLKESNPHPERPQKVGFVSLGCPKNLVDSEVMMGLLSRAGAELTRRAEDADVIVVNTCSFIESAQQESVNTILEMAAHKTGGKAKRLVVAGCLVERFRDQIRQDIPEVDAVVGTGELEKILSAAGLEPAPAPTNGRSDSPFVVLPSRPEGDARAAQGRFSRESWDGAIGDLPNYLYDDATPRVLATPGHMAYIKIAEGCDHPCTFCIIPQLRGKFRSRRFESVVAEAERLARGGVREITLIGQDTTCYGDCLLYTSDAADE
;
A
#
# COMPACT_ATOMS: atom_id res chain seq x y z
N MET A 1 54.61 -40.90 -8.28
CA MET A 1 53.29 -41.38 -7.83
C MET A 1 52.29 -40.24 -8.10
N PRO A 2 51.29 -40.40 -9.01
CA PRO A 2 50.36 -39.34 -9.33
C PRO A 2 49.22 -39.31 -8.29
N VAL A 3 48.86 -38.09 -7.90
CA VAL A 3 47.73 -37.74 -7.00
C VAL A 3 46.44 -38.05 -7.72
N LYS A 4 45.57 -38.85 -7.12
CA LYS A 4 44.26 -39.22 -7.65
C LYS A 4 43.27 -38.06 -7.46
N ASP A 5 42.65 -37.61 -8.56
CA ASP A 5 41.50 -36.72 -8.58
C ASP A 5 40.30 -37.36 -7.87
N LEU A 6 39.81 -36.68 -6.82
CA LEU A 6 38.55 -36.98 -6.16
C LEU A 6 37.45 -36.09 -6.79
N THR A 7 36.85 -36.60 -7.86
CA THR A 7 35.59 -36.05 -8.38
C THR A 7 34.44 -36.46 -7.47
N ILE A 8 33.93 -35.56 -6.66
CA ILE A 8 32.68 -35.76 -5.93
C ILE A 8 31.53 -35.38 -6.89
N SER A 9 30.97 -36.41 -7.54
CA SER A 9 29.71 -36.32 -8.29
C SER A 9 28.56 -36.48 -7.31
N GLY A 10 27.65 -35.50 -7.27
CA GLY A 10 26.33 -35.68 -6.61
C GLY A 10 25.80 -34.54 -5.76
N PHE A 11 26.11 -33.30 -6.04
CA PHE A 11 25.25 -32.22 -5.55
C PHE A 11 24.21 -31.82 -6.62
N PRO A 12 22.89 -31.79 -6.29
CA PRO A 12 21.92 -31.26 -7.21
C PRO A 12 22.25 -29.78 -7.42
N VAL A 13 22.46 -29.40 -8.68
CA VAL A 13 22.54 -28.01 -9.09
C VAL A 13 21.22 -27.36 -8.71
N LEU A 14 21.23 -26.58 -7.64
CA LEU A 14 20.12 -25.68 -7.32
C LEU A 14 19.97 -24.79 -8.55
N LYS A 15 18.84 -24.91 -9.25
CA LYS A 15 18.46 -23.97 -10.29
C LYS A 15 18.51 -22.58 -9.67
N GLU A 16 19.49 -21.78 -10.06
CA GLU A 16 19.52 -20.36 -9.76
C GLU A 16 18.19 -19.76 -10.22
N SER A 17 17.39 -19.36 -9.25
CA SER A 17 16.16 -18.67 -9.48
C SER A 17 16.45 -17.26 -9.93
N ASN A 18 16.00 -16.93 -11.14
CA ASN A 18 15.85 -15.63 -11.75
C ASN A 18 17.12 -14.82 -12.04
N PRO A 19 17.52 -14.77 -13.30
CA PRO A 19 18.29 -13.61 -13.76
C PRO A 19 17.40 -12.37 -13.58
N HIS A 20 17.95 -11.30 -12.99
CA HIS A 20 17.35 -9.97 -13.06
C HIS A 20 16.89 -9.73 -14.49
N PRO A 21 15.63 -9.33 -14.74
CA PRO A 21 15.19 -9.07 -16.08
C PRO A 21 16.15 -8.06 -16.73
N GLU A 22 16.59 -8.30 -17.93
CA GLU A 22 17.53 -7.44 -18.69
C GLU A 22 17.03 -5.99 -18.82
N ARG A 23 15.76 -5.74 -18.53
CA ARG A 23 15.13 -4.42 -18.45
C ARG A 23 14.23 -4.30 -17.23
N PRO A 24 14.06 -3.08 -16.65
CA PRO A 24 13.13 -2.86 -15.56
C PRO A 24 11.70 -3.21 -15.99
N GLN A 25 10.94 -3.82 -15.07
CA GLN A 25 9.53 -4.16 -15.27
C GLN A 25 8.70 -2.87 -15.31
N LYS A 26 7.88 -2.70 -16.36
CA LYS A 26 6.98 -1.55 -16.49
C LYS A 26 5.66 -1.78 -15.79
N VAL A 27 5.30 -0.88 -14.89
CA VAL A 27 4.05 -0.96 -14.11
C VAL A 27 3.15 0.22 -14.43
N GLY A 28 1.94 -0.08 -14.91
CA GLY A 28 0.88 0.89 -15.12
C GLY A 28 -0.09 0.91 -13.94
N PHE A 29 -0.59 2.11 -13.59
CA PHE A 29 -1.57 2.29 -12.53
C PHE A 29 -2.84 2.94 -13.02
N VAL A 30 -3.98 2.39 -12.59
CA VAL A 30 -5.28 3.04 -12.64
C VAL A 30 -5.75 3.23 -11.20
N SER A 31 -5.96 4.48 -10.77
CA SER A 31 -6.42 4.82 -9.42
C SER A 31 -7.83 5.37 -9.48
N LEU A 32 -8.77 4.67 -8.85
CA LEU A 32 -10.18 5.05 -8.77
C LEU A 32 -10.55 5.51 -7.36
N GLY A 33 -11.62 6.26 -7.24
CA GLY A 33 -12.24 6.64 -5.99
C GLY A 33 -11.70 7.94 -5.38
N CYS A 34 -11.49 7.94 -4.07
CA CYS A 34 -11.27 9.13 -3.26
C CYS A 34 -9.76 9.49 -3.09
N PRO A 35 -9.44 10.70 -2.56
CA PRO A 35 -8.05 11.09 -2.28
C PRO A 35 -7.27 10.12 -1.40
N LYS A 36 -7.93 9.41 -0.46
CA LYS A 36 -7.26 8.39 0.36
C LYS A 36 -6.77 7.22 -0.48
N ASN A 37 -7.59 6.79 -1.44
CA ASN A 37 -7.24 5.73 -2.38
C ASN A 37 -6.10 6.17 -3.32
N LEU A 38 -6.09 7.45 -3.71
CA LEU A 38 -4.99 8.02 -4.50
C LEU A 38 -3.67 7.98 -3.72
N VAL A 39 -3.67 8.37 -2.44
CA VAL A 39 -2.48 8.26 -1.58
C VAL A 39 -2.00 6.81 -1.45
N ASP A 40 -2.91 5.85 -1.33
CA ASP A 40 -2.55 4.43 -1.32
C ASP A 40 -1.87 4.01 -2.64
N SER A 41 -2.38 4.50 -3.79
CA SER A 41 -1.72 4.28 -5.10
C SER A 41 -0.31 4.89 -5.14
N GLU A 42 -0.15 6.11 -4.64
CA GLU A 42 1.14 6.80 -4.61
C GLU A 42 2.18 6.08 -3.72
N VAL A 43 1.73 5.50 -2.61
CA VAL A 43 2.55 4.62 -1.76
C VAL A 43 2.94 3.35 -2.52
N MET A 44 1.99 2.65 -3.13
CA MET A 44 2.28 1.45 -3.93
C MET A 44 3.23 1.75 -5.08
N MET A 45 3.06 2.86 -5.79
CA MET A 45 3.99 3.31 -6.84
C MET A 45 5.38 3.58 -6.28
N GLY A 46 5.47 4.19 -5.10
CA GLY A 46 6.74 4.45 -4.41
C GLY A 46 7.48 3.16 -4.03
N LEU A 47 6.77 2.17 -3.49
CA LEU A 47 7.31 0.86 -3.15
C LEU A 47 7.86 0.15 -4.40
N LEU A 48 7.08 0.10 -5.47
CA LEU A 48 7.46 -0.54 -6.73
C LEU A 48 8.66 0.17 -7.39
N SER A 49 8.66 1.51 -7.43
CA SER A 49 9.78 2.29 -7.97
C SER A 49 11.07 2.04 -7.18
N ARG A 50 10.99 1.96 -5.84
CA ARG A 50 12.15 1.64 -4.99
C ARG A 50 12.67 0.21 -5.22
N ALA A 51 11.79 -0.72 -5.60
CA ALA A 51 12.16 -2.08 -5.99
C ALA A 51 12.67 -2.19 -7.44
N GLY A 52 12.84 -1.06 -8.15
CA GLY A 52 13.41 -1.01 -9.50
C GLY A 52 12.39 -1.09 -10.63
N ALA A 53 11.09 -0.99 -10.36
CA ALA A 53 10.08 -0.91 -11.41
C ALA A 53 10.08 0.47 -12.09
N GLU A 54 9.83 0.48 -13.40
CA GLU A 54 9.57 1.68 -14.18
C GLU A 54 8.07 1.95 -14.25
N LEU A 55 7.62 3.14 -13.81
CA LEU A 55 6.22 3.51 -13.88
C LEU A 55 5.86 4.01 -15.29
N THR A 56 4.75 3.53 -15.85
CA THR A 56 4.22 3.97 -17.14
C THR A 56 2.80 4.51 -17.02
N ARG A 57 2.48 5.52 -17.84
CA ARG A 57 1.12 6.08 -17.95
C ARG A 57 0.25 5.37 -18.98
N ARG A 58 0.84 4.47 -19.77
CA ARG A 58 0.18 3.80 -20.89
C ARG A 58 0.01 2.32 -20.55
N ALA A 59 -1.23 1.87 -20.48
CA ALA A 59 -1.55 0.45 -20.21
C ALA A 59 -0.95 -0.50 -21.26
N GLU A 60 -0.87 -0.04 -22.52
CA GLU A 60 -0.33 -0.82 -23.64
C GLU A 60 1.18 -1.12 -23.48
N ASP A 61 1.90 -0.30 -22.72
CA ASP A 61 3.34 -0.45 -22.51
C ASP A 61 3.67 -1.19 -21.19
N ALA A 62 2.65 -1.45 -20.36
CA ALA A 62 2.84 -2.06 -19.05
C ALA A 62 3.07 -3.58 -19.15
N ASP A 63 4.01 -4.08 -18.35
CA ASP A 63 4.19 -5.51 -18.07
C ASP A 63 3.27 -5.97 -16.94
N VAL A 64 2.98 -5.07 -15.99
CA VAL A 64 2.02 -5.24 -14.88
C VAL A 64 1.05 -4.08 -14.85
N ILE A 65 -0.22 -4.36 -14.70
CA ILE A 65 -1.25 -3.33 -14.50
C ILE A 65 -1.82 -3.48 -13.10
N VAL A 66 -1.86 -2.37 -12.36
CA VAL A 66 -2.47 -2.29 -11.03
C VAL A 66 -3.72 -1.41 -11.10
N VAL A 67 -4.86 -1.95 -10.72
CA VAL A 67 -6.12 -1.21 -10.61
C VAL A 67 -6.46 -1.03 -9.13
N ASN A 68 -6.30 0.19 -8.62
CA ASN A 68 -6.70 0.51 -7.24
C ASN A 68 -8.16 0.98 -7.25
N THR A 69 -9.01 0.21 -6.58
CA THR A 69 -10.48 0.21 -6.73
C THR A 69 -11.20 0.88 -5.57
N CYS A 70 -12.40 1.37 -5.84
CA CYS A 70 -13.33 1.89 -4.87
C CYS A 70 -14.53 0.94 -4.68
N SER A 71 -15.11 0.93 -3.46
CA SER A 71 -16.30 0.11 -3.15
C SER A 71 -17.27 0.82 -2.20
N PHE A 72 -17.20 2.16 -2.12
CA PHE A 72 -18.00 2.90 -1.16
C PHE A 72 -19.49 2.96 -1.55
N ILE A 73 -19.77 3.26 -2.81
CA ILE A 73 -21.11 3.28 -3.37
C ILE A 73 -21.22 2.34 -4.58
N GLU A 74 -22.43 1.95 -4.94
CA GLU A 74 -22.68 0.99 -6.02
C GLU A 74 -22.09 1.44 -7.37
N SER A 75 -22.26 2.71 -7.73
CA SER A 75 -21.68 3.25 -8.97
C SER A 75 -20.16 3.17 -9.01
N ALA A 76 -19.48 3.38 -7.88
CA ALA A 76 -18.03 3.23 -7.79
C ALA A 76 -17.57 1.77 -7.84
N GLN A 77 -18.40 0.84 -7.35
CA GLN A 77 -18.15 -0.59 -7.52
C GLN A 77 -18.25 -0.98 -8.99
N GLN A 78 -19.31 -0.54 -9.67
CA GLN A 78 -19.51 -0.82 -11.10
C GLN A 78 -18.38 -0.23 -11.95
N GLU A 79 -17.97 1.02 -11.68
CA GLU A 79 -16.80 1.63 -12.32
C GLU A 79 -15.53 0.78 -12.10
N SER A 80 -15.31 0.32 -10.88
CA SER A 80 -14.16 -0.51 -10.53
C SER A 80 -14.17 -1.83 -11.31
N VAL A 81 -15.31 -2.53 -11.37
CA VAL A 81 -15.45 -3.79 -12.12
C VAL A 81 -15.22 -3.55 -13.61
N ASN A 82 -15.85 -2.54 -14.18
CA ASN A 82 -15.70 -2.21 -15.61
C ASN A 82 -14.23 -1.92 -15.95
N THR A 83 -13.54 -1.15 -15.09
CA THR A 83 -12.12 -0.84 -15.28
C THR A 83 -11.23 -2.08 -15.16
N ILE A 84 -11.52 -3.00 -14.24
CA ILE A 84 -10.79 -4.27 -14.13
C ILE A 84 -10.94 -5.07 -15.44
N LEU A 85 -12.15 -5.19 -15.98
CA LEU A 85 -12.42 -5.92 -17.24
C LEU A 85 -11.75 -5.23 -18.45
N GLU A 86 -11.74 -3.90 -18.50
CA GLU A 86 -11.03 -3.15 -19.53
C GLU A 86 -9.51 -3.43 -19.47
N MET A 87 -8.93 -3.39 -18.28
CA MET A 87 -7.50 -3.65 -18.08
C MET A 87 -7.14 -5.13 -18.33
N ALA A 88 -8.06 -6.07 -18.08
CA ALA A 88 -7.89 -7.49 -18.41
C ALA A 88 -7.69 -7.72 -19.92
N ALA A 89 -8.30 -6.89 -20.77
CA ALA A 89 -8.10 -6.97 -22.22
C ALA A 89 -6.63 -6.72 -22.63
N HIS A 90 -5.88 -5.89 -21.89
CA HIS A 90 -4.45 -5.67 -22.11
C HIS A 90 -3.58 -6.88 -21.75
N LYS A 91 -4.11 -7.82 -20.94
CA LYS A 91 -3.46 -9.08 -20.64
C LYS A 91 -3.74 -10.13 -21.71
N THR A 92 -4.97 -10.22 -22.20
CA THR A 92 -5.37 -11.22 -23.21
C THR A 92 -4.91 -10.87 -24.62
N GLY A 93 -4.90 -9.59 -24.98
CA GLY A 93 -4.54 -9.10 -26.33
C GLY A 93 -3.34 -8.14 -26.36
N GLY A 94 -2.72 -7.85 -25.24
CA GLY A 94 -1.64 -6.87 -25.12
C GLY A 94 -0.32 -7.44 -24.59
N LYS A 95 0.50 -6.57 -23.99
CA LYS A 95 1.82 -6.91 -23.41
C LYS A 95 1.76 -7.27 -21.93
N ALA A 96 0.70 -6.88 -21.23
CA ALA A 96 0.61 -7.08 -19.79
C ALA A 96 0.61 -8.57 -19.44
N LYS A 97 1.50 -8.94 -18.53
CA LYS A 97 1.65 -10.31 -18.04
C LYS A 97 0.91 -10.54 -16.73
N ARG A 98 0.64 -9.44 -16.02
CA ARG A 98 -0.04 -9.46 -14.72
C ARG A 98 -1.06 -8.35 -14.60
N LEU A 99 -2.20 -8.70 -13.99
CA LEU A 99 -3.23 -7.79 -13.55
C LEU A 99 -3.39 -7.93 -12.04
N VAL A 100 -3.16 -6.84 -11.32
CA VAL A 100 -3.30 -6.75 -9.86
C VAL A 100 -4.48 -5.84 -9.55
N VAL A 101 -5.40 -6.31 -8.73
CA VAL A 101 -6.51 -5.51 -8.22
C VAL A 101 -6.22 -5.13 -6.78
N ALA A 102 -6.31 -3.83 -6.46
CA ALA A 102 -6.05 -3.32 -5.11
C ALA A 102 -7.22 -2.50 -4.58
N GLY A 103 -7.21 -2.21 -3.28
CA GLY A 103 -8.08 -1.22 -2.64
C GLY A 103 -9.38 -1.75 -2.06
N CYS A 104 -10.35 -0.85 -1.92
CA CYS A 104 -11.57 -1.09 -1.14
C CYS A 104 -12.47 -2.21 -1.71
N LEU A 105 -12.49 -2.42 -3.02
CA LEU A 105 -13.28 -3.51 -3.60
C LEU A 105 -12.75 -4.88 -3.17
N VAL A 106 -11.43 -5.00 -3.03
CA VAL A 106 -10.77 -6.23 -2.56
C VAL A 106 -11.16 -6.57 -1.12
N GLU A 107 -11.25 -5.59 -0.23
CA GLU A 107 -11.69 -5.85 1.15
C GLU A 107 -13.11 -6.41 1.22
N ARG A 108 -13.95 -6.03 0.28
CA ARG A 108 -15.35 -6.46 0.27
C ARG A 108 -15.60 -7.75 -0.50
N PHE A 109 -14.89 -7.96 -1.61
CA PHE A 109 -15.22 -9.00 -2.59
C PHE A 109 -14.00 -9.80 -3.04
N ARG A 110 -13.01 -10.00 -2.16
CA ARG A 110 -11.71 -10.65 -2.46
C ARG A 110 -11.86 -11.99 -3.19
N ASP A 111 -12.65 -12.89 -2.62
CA ASP A 111 -12.82 -14.24 -3.16
C ASP A 111 -13.65 -14.24 -4.45
N GLN A 112 -14.66 -13.38 -4.49
CA GLN A 112 -15.49 -13.23 -5.69
C GLN A 112 -14.69 -12.68 -6.86
N ILE A 113 -13.83 -11.67 -6.66
CA ILE A 113 -12.94 -11.14 -7.70
C ILE A 113 -12.08 -12.26 -8.28
N ARG A 114 -11.51 -13.13 -7.44
CA ARG A 114 -10.66 -14.23 -7.88
C ARG A 114 -11.43 -15.33 -8.63
N GLN A 115 -12.69 -15.55 -8.26
CA GLN A 115 -13.53 -16.57 -8.89
C GLN A 115 -14.12 -16.09 -10.21
N ASP A 116 -14.62 -14.85 -10.25
CA ASP A 116 -15.40 -14.34 -11.38
C ASP A 116 -14.52 -13.71 -12.47
N ILE A 117 -13.29 -13.28 -12.12
CA ILE A 117 -12.35 -12.62 -13.06
C ILE A 117 -11.00 -13.37 -13.04
N PRO A 118 -10.90 -14.50 -13.77
CA PRO A 118 -9.69 -15.34 -13.76
C PRO A 118 -8.44 -14.65 -14.34
N GLU A 119 -8.59 -13.53 -15.03
CA GLU A 119 -7.49 -12.70 -15.53
C GLU A 119 -6.73 -11.97 -14.40
N VAL A 120 -7.33 -11.84 -13.21
CA VAL A 120 -6.71 -11.21 -12.05
C VAL A 120 -5.72 -12.17 -11.41
N ASP A 121 -4.43 -11.82 -11.42
CA ASP A 121 -3.36 -12.66 -10.88
C ASP A 121 -3.16 -12.50 -9.37
N ALA A 122 -3.43 -11.30 -8.85
CA ALA A 122 -3.27 -11.00 -7.44
C ALA A 122 -4.23 -9.91 -6.96
N VAL A 123 -4.56 -9.96 -5.67
CA VAL A 123 -5.39 -8.95 -5.01
C VAL A 123 -4.69 -8.42 -3.76
N VAL A 124 -4.80 -7.10 -3.51
CA VAL A 124 -4.15 -6.38 -2.41
C VAL A 124 -5.19 -5.53 -1.67
N GLY A 125 -5.45 -5.82 -0.42
CA GLY A 125 -6.38 -5.05 0.41
C GLY A 125 -5.81 -3.70 0.86
N THR A 126 -6.65 -2.86 1.44
CA THR A 126 -6.25 -1.54 1.95
C THR A 126 -5.28 -1.64 3.14
N GLY A 127 -5.33 -2.74 3.88
CA GLY A 127 -4.41 -3.06 4.97
C GLY A 127 -3.12 -3.78 4.55
N GLU A 128 -2.89 -3.97 3.26
CA GLU A 128 -1.85 -4.87 2.75
C GLU A 128 -0.97 -4.23 1.67
N LEU A 129 -0.81 -2.90 1.65
CA LEU A 129 -0.15 -2.18 0.55
C LEU A 129 1.28 -2.68 0.28
N GLU A 130 1.99 -3.17 1.29
CA GLU A 130 3.33 -3.73 1.14
C GLU A 130 3.37 -5.01 0.30
N LYS A 131 2.25 -5.76 0.25
CA LYS A 131 2.13 -6.95 -0.59
C LYS A 131 2.12 -6.64 -2.09
N ILE A 132 2.09 -5.35 -2.46
CA ILE A 132 2.13 -4.93 -3.86
C ILE A 132 3.39 -5.43 -4.59
N LEU A 133 4.51 -5.55 -3.89
CA LEU A 133 5.76 -6.06 -4.46
C LEU A 133 5.60 -7.50 -4.93
N SER A 134 5.19 -8.39 -4.03
CA SER A 134 4.95 -9.80 -4.36
C SER A 134 3.80 -9.96 -5.38
N ALA A 135 2.75 -9.15 -5.27
CA ALA A 135 1.64 -9.14 -6.21
C ALA A 135 2.09 -8.77 -7.63
N ALA A 136 3.02 -7.83 -7.76
CA ALA A 136 3.64 -7.46 -9.03
C ALA A 136 4.71 -8.46 -9.51
N GLY A 137 5.13 -9.41 -8.67
CA GLY A 137 6.20 -10.36 -8.97
C GLY A 137 7.59 -9.77 -8.81
N LEU A 138 7.73 -8.79 -7.93
CA LEU A 138 9.00 -8.17 -7.54
C LEU A 138 9.38 -8.62 -6.13
N GLU A 139 10.67 -8.85 -5.93
CA GLU A 139 11.22 -9.10 -4.59
C GLU A 139 11.41 -7.76 -3.87
N PRO A 140 11.19 -7.71 -2.54
CA PRO A 140 11.58 -6.56 -1.75
C PRO A 140 13.07 -6.27 -1.97
N ALA A 141 13.42 -5.02 -2.26
CA ALA A 141 14.83 -4.64 -2.28
C ALA A 141 15.43 -5.01 -0.91
N PRO A 142 16.62 -5.65 -0.86
CA PRO A 142 17.28 -5.94 0.39
C PRO A 142 17.40 -4.64 1.20
N ALA A 143 17.06 -4.71 2.49
CA ALA A 143 17.22 -3.56 3.38
C ALA A 143 18.65 -3.03 3.20
N PRO A 144 18.87 -1.71 3.09
CA PRO A 144 20.21 -1.16 2.91
C PRO A 144 21.07 -1.63 4.08
N THR A 145 21.98 -2.58 3.79
CA THR A 145 23.02 -2.99 4.73
C THR A 145 23.91 -1.76 4.92
N ASN A 146 23.85 -1.16 6.11
CA ASN A 146 24.73 -0.15 6.69
C ASN A 146 25.90 0.36 5.80
N GLY A 147 25.61 0.84 4.61
CA GLY A 147 26.48 1.69 3.83
C GLY A 147 25.92 3.10 3.96
N ARG A 148 26.72 4.03 4.46
CA ARG A 148 26.41 5.46 4.42
C ARG A 148 25.91 5.80 3.01
N SER A 149 24.60 5.84 2.82
CA SER A 149 24.03 6.52 1.68
C SER A 149 24.18 8.01 1.97
N ASP A 150 24.62 8.79 0.99
CA ASP A 150 24.63 10.27 1.05
C ASP A 150 23.22 10.87 1.07
N SER A 151 22.25 10.11 1.53
CA SER A 151 20.90 10.56 1.86
C SER A 151 20.96 11.21 3.24
N PRO A 152 20.51 12.47 3.41
CA PRO A 152 20.55 13.17 4.69
C PRO A 152 19.58 12.60 5.74
N PHE A 153 19.02 11.41 5.52
CA PHE A 153 18.04 10.78 6.40
C PHE A 153 18.64 9.58 7.10
N VAL A 154 18.76 9.67 8.41
CA VAL A 154 19.07 8.57 9.31
C VAL A 154 17.83 7.67 9.37
N VAL A 155 17.91 6.47 8.81
CA VAL A 155 16.90 5.43 9.04
C VAL A 155 17.05 4.94 10.47
N LEU A 156 16.15 5.37 11.36
CA LEU A 156 16.06 4.81 12.70
C LEU A 156 15.54 3.35 12.55
N PRO A 157 16.16 2.39 13.26
CA PRO A 157 15.68 1.02 13.24
C PRO A 157 14.24 0.96 13.77
N SER A 158 13.38 0.23 13.06
CA SER A 158 12.03 -0.08 13.53
C SER A 158 12.09 -0.67 14.94
N ARG A 159 11.32 -0.08 15.85
CA ARG A 159 11.19 -0.54 17.23
C ARG A 159 10.65 -1.97 17.22
N PRO A 160 11.17 -2.90 18.04
CA PRO A 160 10.64 -4.25 18.13
C PRO A 160 9.16 -4.20 18.57
N GLU A 161 8.36 -5.09 17.99
CA GLU A 161 6.95 -5.34 18.34
C GLU A 161 6.83 -5.60 19.84
N GLY A 162 6.29 -4.64 20.57
CA GLY A 162 6.01 -4.74 21.99
C GLY A 162 5.00 -3.68 22.39
N ASP A 163 3.84 -4.16 22.86
CA ASP A 163 2.74 -3.44 23.49
C ASP A 163 1.64 -2.81 22.60
N ALA A 164 0.91 -3.69 21.92
CA ALA A 164 -0.42 -3.38 21.36
C ALA A 164 -1.54 -3.38 22.44
N ARG A 165 -1.24 -3.09 23.73
CA ARG A 165 -2.23 -3.19 24.83
C ARG A 165 -2.87 -1.90 25.29
N ALA A 166 -2.58 -0.75 24.71
CA ALA A 166 -2.98 0.55 25.25
C ALA A 166 -4.01 1.35 24.45
N ALA A 167 -4.72 0.77 23.48
CA ALA A 167 -5.79 1.49 22.80
C ALA A 167 -7.13 0.75 22.91
N GLN A 168 -7.62 0.58 24.15
CA GLN A 168 -9.02 0.20 24.38
C GLN A 168 -9.86 1.47 24.37
N GLY A 169 -10.27 1.91 23.18
CA GLY A 169 -11.24 2.98 22.99
C GLY A 169 -12.63 2.59 23.49
N ARG A 170 -13.40 3.59 23.84
CA ARG A 170 -14.69 3.66 24.56
C ARG A 170 -15.87 2.88 23.98
N PHE A 171 -15.73 1.96 23.05
CA PHE A 171 -16.85 1.18 22.52
C PHE A 171 -16.73 -0.29 22.92
N SER A 172 -17.75 -0.76 23.62
CA SER A 172 -17.87 -2.16 24.03
C SER A 172 -17.92 -3.07 22.80
N ARG A 173 -17.19 -4.16 22.93
CA ARG A 173 -16.90 -5.20 21.93
C ARG A 173 -18.11 -6.02 21.48
N GLU A 174 -19.31 -5.71 22.03
CA GLU A 174 -20.47 -6.61 21.98
C GLU A 174 -21.42 -6.44 20.79
N SER A 175 -21.17 -5.50 19.87
CA SER A 175 -22.06 -5.25 18.72
C SER A 175 -21.53 -5.68 17.35
N TRP A 176 -20.38 -6.39 17.28
CA TRP A 176 -19.77 -6.83 16.02
C TRP A 176 -19.41 -8.32 16.05
N ASP A 177 -20.29 -9.15 15.48
CA ASP A 177 -20.07 -10.59 15.31
C ASP A 177 -19.15 -10.95 14.10
N GLY A 178 -18.48 -9.98 13.52
CA GLY A 178 -17.43 -10.19 12.50
C GLY A 178 -16.06 -10.36 13.16
N ALA A 179 -15.30 -11.36 12.78
CA ALA A 179 -13.97 -11.67 13.28
C ALA A 179 -13.06 -10.41 13.24
N ILE A 180 -12.82 -9.81 14.40
CA ILE A 180 -12.08 -8.56 14.59
C ILE A 180 -10.58 -8.73 14.21
N GLY A 181 -10.13 -9.96 13.94
CA GLY A 181 -8.74 -10.26 13.57
C GLY A 181 -8.32 -9.82 12.17
N ASP A 182 -9.27 -9.62 11.26
CA ASP A 182 -8.98 -9.44 9.83
C ASP A 182 -9.22 -8.01 9.30
N LEU A 183 -9.50 -7.04 10.18
CA LEU A 183 -9.71 -5.65 9.76
C LEU A 183 -8.39 -5.01 9.29
N PRO A 184 -8.43 -4.19 8.21
CA PRO A 184 -7.27 -3.45 7.76
C PRO A 184 -6.63 -2.62 8.86
N ASN A 185 -5.30 -2.74 9.04
CA ASN A 185 -4.55 -2.05 10.09
C ASN A 185 -3.32 -1.26 9.58
N TYR A 186 -3.07 -1.27 8.28
CA TYR A 186 -1.93 -0.55 7.69
C TYR A 186 -2.13 0.96 7.71
N LEU A 187 -1.09 1.69 8.08
CA LEU A 187 -0.99 3.14 7.99
C LEU A 187 0.46 3.51 7.66
N TYR A 188 0.68 4.19 6.53
CA TYR A 188 2.00 4.62 6.11
C TYR A 188 2.55 5.77 6.98
N ASP A 189 3.85 5.97 6.96
CA ASP A 189 4.58 7.02 7.67
C ASP A 189 5.41 7.90 6.70
N ASP A 190 6.17 8.84 7.25
CA ASP A 190 7.06 9.72 6.49
C ASP A 190 8.25 8.99 5.84
N ALA A 191 8.68 7.85 6.37
CA ALA A 191 9.74 7.02 5.79
C ALA A 191 9.26 6.19 4.59
N THR A 192 7.95 6.00 4.46
CA THR A 192 7.34 5.22 3.38
C THR A 192 7.56 5.92 2.03
N PRO A 193 8.12 5.24 1.00
CA PRO A 193 8.32 5.82 -0.32
C PRO A 193 6.98 6.14 -0.97
N ARG A 194 6.90 7.28 -1.63
CA ARG A 194 5.69 7.75 -2.29
C ARG A 194 6.03 8.48 -3.58
N VAL A 195 5.33 8.17 -4.67
CA VAL A 195 5.40 8.86 -5.95
C VAL A 195 4.12 9.64 -6.16
N LEU A 196 4.21 10.98 -6.22
CA LEU A 196 3.03 11.85 -6.35
C LEU A 196 2.39 11.68 -7.73
N ALA A 197 1.06 11.51 -7.74
CA ALA A 197 0.22 11.48 -8.93
C ALA A 197 -0.64 12.75 -9.08
N THR A 198 -0.61 13.63 -8.08
CA THR A 198 -1.24 14.96 -8.11
C THR A 198 -0.42 15.94 -8.95
N PRO A 199 -1.03 17.09 -9.40
CA PRO A 199 -0.26 18.20 -9.97
C PRO A 199 0.88 18.62 -9.04
N GLY A 200 2.05 18.99 -9.59
CA GLY A 200 3.27 19.23 -8.81
C GLY A 200 3.18 20.31 -7.73
N HIS A 201 2.15 21.18 -7.77
CA HIS A 201 1.95 22.22 -6.78
C HIS A 201 1.10 21.80 -5.57
N MET A 202 0.41 20.64 -5.64
CA MET A 202 -0.47 20.18 -4.56
C MET A 202 -0.21 18.72 -4.18
N ALA A 203 -0.48 18.38 -2.92
CA ALA A 203 -0.44 17.01 -2.42
C ALA A 203 -1.48 16.76 -1.32
N TYR A 204 -1.91 15.52 -1.19
CA TYR A 204 -2.68 15.07 -0.05
C TYR A 204 -1.75 14.47 1.00
N ILE A 205 -2.01 14.72 2.28
CA ILE A 205 -1.41 13.98 3.40
C ILE A 205 -2.52 13.30 4.17
N LYS A 206 -2.47 11.98 4.21
CA LYS A 206 -3.39 11.18 5.00
C LYS A 206 -2.91 11.18 6.46
N ILE A 207 -3.64 11.90 7.33
CA ILE A 207 -3.31 12.07 8.75
C ILE A 207 -3.89 10.96 9.63
N ALA A 208 -4.96 10.32 9.17
CA ALA A 208 -5.64 9.23 9.86
C ALA A 208 -6.23 8.22 8.87
N GLU A 209 -6.46 7.00 9.33
CA GLU A 209 -7.08 5.92 8.58
C GLU A 209 -8.13 5.22 9.44
N GLY A 210 -9.20 4.72 8.79
CA GLY A 210 -10.29 4.04 9.45
C GLY A 210 -11.29 4.97 10.14
N CYS A 211 -12.34 4.40 10.73
CA CYS A 211 -13.39 5.14 11.40
C CYS A 211 -14.12 4.24 12.41
N ASP A 212 -14.34 4.76 13.62
CA ASP A 212 -15.04 4.05 14.69
C ASP A 212 -16.49 4.50 14.87
N HIS A 213 -17.00 5.41 14.03
CA HIS A 213 -18.38 5.85 14.11
C HIS A 213 -19.37 4.72 13.77
N PRO A 214 -20.41 4.49 14.61
CA PRO A 214 -21.38 3.42 14.43
C PRO A 214 -22.51 3.79 13.45
N CYS A 215 -22.19 4.39 12.31
CA CYS A 215 -23.16 4.75 11.29
C CYS A 215 -23.72 3.50 10.62
N THR A 216 -25.01 3.23 10.75
CA THR A 216 -25.67 1.99 10.31
C THR A 216 -25.58 1.72 8.80
N PHE A 217 -25.40 2.76 8.00
CA PHE A 217 -25.29 2.70 6.53
C PHE A 217 -23.85 2.70 6.01
N CYS A 218 -22.85 2.87 6.88
CA CYS A 218 -21.49 3.13 6.45
C CYS A 218 -20.62 1.86 6.51
N ILE A 219 -20.00 1.54 5.38
CA ILE A 219 -19.12 0.37 5.25
C ILE A 219 -17.63 0.67 5.58
N ILE A 220 -17.28 1.94 5.84
CA ILE A 220 -15.88 2.36 6.03
C ILE A 220 -15.14 1.55 7.10
N PRO A 221 -15.71 1.26 8.29
CA PRO A 221 -15.00 0.46 9.29
C PRO A 221 -14.56 -0.92 8.78
N GLN A 222 -15.36 -1.53 7.88
CA GLN A 222 -15.00 -2.81 7.25
C GLN A 222 -13.92 -2.65 6.18
N LEU A 223 -13.97 -1.56 5.40
CA LEU A 223 -13.05 -1.33 4.28
C LEU A 223 -11.70 -0.74 4.71
N ARG A 224 -11.66 -0.01 5.83
CA ARG A 224 -10.50 0.78 6.26
C ARG A 224 -10.07 0.48 7.70
N GLY A 225 -10.80 -0.39 8.40
CA GLY A 225 -10.54 -0.76 9.77
C GLY A 225 -10.90 0.31 10.77
N LYS A 226 -10.44 0.12 12.01
CA LYS A 226 -10.62 1.05 13.12
C LYS A 226 -9.86 2.35 12.90
N PHE A 227 -10.31 3.42 13.56
CA PHE A 227 -9.65 4.72 13.52
C PHE A 227 -8.22 4.64 14.06
N ARG A 228 -7.27 5.18 13.31
CA ARG A 228 -5.84 5.27 13.65
C ARG A 228 -5.30 6.61 13.18
N SER A 229 -4.70 7.38 14.09
CA SER A 229 -3.98 8.63 13.75
C SER A 229 -2.53 8.34 13.44
N ARG A 230 -1.99 9.02 12.43
CA ARG A 230 -0.54 9.12 12.24
C ARG A 230 0.06 10.00 13.33
N ARG A 231 1.30 9.71 13.70
CA ARG A 231 2.05 10.54 14.65
C ARG A 231 2.23 11.95 14.07
N PHE A 232 2.12 12.95 14.94
CA PHE A 232 2.22 14.37 14.54
C PHE A 232 3.55 14.66 13.83
N GLU A 233 4.66 14.16 14.38
CA GLU A 233 6.00 14.35 13.83
C GLU A 233 6.11 13.77 12.41
N SER A 234 5.49 12.61 12.16
CA SER A 234 5.47 11.98 10.84
C SER A 234 4.69 12.82 9.83
N VAL A 235 3.57 13.42 10.24
CA VAL A 235 2.78 14.30 9.36
C VAL A 235 3.57 15.55 9.01
N VAL A 236 4.23 16.18 10.00
CA VAL A 236 5.06 17.36 9.80
C VAL A 236 6.28 17.07 8.92
N ALA A 237 6.98 15.97 9.18
CA ALA A 237 8.14 15.58 8.37
C ALA A 237 7.77 15.33 6.90
N GLU A 238 6.61 14.70 6.63
CA GLU A 238 6.10 14.54 5.27
C GLU A 238 5.76 15.89 4.63
N ALA A 239 5.07 16.78 5.36
CA ALA A 239 4.70 18.11 4.87
C ALA A 239 5.95 18.93 4.49
N GLU A 240 6.98 18.92 5.33
CA GLU A 240 8.25 19.59 5.04
C GLU A 240 8.95 19.01 3.81
N ARG A 241 8.96 17.68 3.66
CA ARG A 241 9.55 17.03 2.49
C ARG A 241 8.82 17.43 1.20
N LEU A 242 7.48 17.45 1.22
CA LEU A 242 6.66 17.87 0.09
C LEU A 242 6.89 19.34 -0.26
N ALA A 243 6.95 20.22 0.74
CA ALA A 243 7.23 21.65 0.55
C ALA A 243 8.64 21.88 -0.06
N ARG A 244 9.65 21.16 0.42
CA ARG A 244 11.01 21.20 -0.18
C ARG A 244 11.01 20.66 -1.63
N GLY A 245 10.11 19.72 -1.96
CA GLY A 245 9.88 19.22 -3.32
C GLY A 245 9.11 20.18 -4.24
N GLY A 246 8.69 21.36 -3.75
CA GLY A 246 7.99 22.38 -4.54
C GLY A 246 6.46 22.36 -4.42
N VAL A 247 5.88 21.50 -3.58
CA VAL A 247 4.44 21.52 -3.27
C VAL A 247 4.12 22.81 -2.49
N ARG A 248 3.05 23.47 -2.90
CA ARG A 248 2.59 24.75 -2.31
C ARG A 248 1.25 24.65 -1.62
N GLU A 249 0.49 23.60 -1.91
CA GLU A 249 -0.82 23.33 -1.33
C GLU A 249 -0.82 21.90 -0.78
N ILE A 250 -1.14 21.77 0.50
CA ILE A 250 -1.25 20.49 1.19
C ILE A 250 -2.68 20.37 1.74
N THR A 251 -3.39 19.34 1.34
CA THR A 251 -4.70 19.00 1.90
C THR A 251 -4.56 17.83 2.86
N LEU A 252 -4.91 18.03 4.12
CA LEU A 252 -4.97 16.97 5.12
C LEU A 252 -6.24 16.15 4.94
N ILE A 253 -6.11 14.83 4.89
CA ILE A 253 -7.25 13.92 4.65
C ILE A 253 -7.31 12.80 5.67
N GLY A 254 -8.54 12.37 5.97
CA GLY A 254 -8.92 11.22 6.81
C GLY A 254 -10.36 10.84 6.52
N GLN A 255 -10.86 9.76 7.10
CA GLN A 255 -12.29 9.45 7.11
C GLN A 255 -13.04 10.39 8.06
N ASP A 256 -12.39 10.69 9.18
CA ASP A 256 -12.80 11.71 10.12
C ASP A 256 -11.54 12.45 10.61
N THR A 257 -11.39 13.70 10.22
CA THR A 257 -10.25 14.53 10.63
C THR A 257 -10.45 15.17 12.00
N THR A 258 -11.68 15.19 12.51
CA THR A 258 -12.01 15.80 13.82
C THR A 258 -11.54 14.94 15.00
N CYS A 259 -11.40 13.63 14.78
CA CYS A 259 -10.88 12.68 15.78
C CYS A 259 -9.35 12.53 15.72
N TYR A 260 -8.65 13.35 14.91
CA TYR A 260 -7.20 13.25 14.84
C TYR A 260 -6.55 13.54 16.20
N GLY A 261 -5.71 12.63 16.63
CA GLY A 261 -5.03 12.70 17.92
C GLY A 261 -5.69 11.92 19.06
N ASP A 262 -6.97 11.57 18.96
CA ASP A 262 -7.72 10.88 20.05
C ASP A 262 -7.06 9.57 20.49
N CYS A 263 -6.35 8.88 19.59
CA CYS A 263 -5.63 7.65 19.90
C CYS A 263 -4.13 7.88 20.20
N LEU A 264 -3.66 9.12 20.16
CA LEU A 264 -2.30 9.50 20.51
C LEU A 264 -2.31 10.03 21.94
N LEU A 265 -1.40 9.52 22.78
CA LEU A 265 -1.30 9.88 24.19
C LEU A 265 -0.92 11.35 24.46
N TYR A 266 -0.83 12.19 23.43
CA TYR A 266 -0.47 13.60 23.57
C TYR A 266 -1.56 14.50 24.17
N THR A 267 -2.80 14.01 24.22
CA THR A 267 -3.95 14.83 24.63
C THR A 267 -4.17 14.89 26.14
N SER A 268 -3.47 14.05 26.91
CA SER A 268 -3.64 14.03 28.37
C SER A 268 -2.83 15.06 29.13
N ASP A 269 -1.72 15.57 28.55
CA ASP A 269 -0.80 16.45 29.28
C ASP A 269 -1.03 17.94 29.03
N ALA A 270 -1.85 18.31 28.04
CA ALA A 270 -2.11 19.72 27.71
C ALA A 270 -3.25 20.37 28.54
N ALA A 271 -3.95 19.58 29.35
CA ALA A 271 -5.08 20.06 30.17
C ALA A 271 -4.71 20.29 31.66
N ASP A 272 -3.50 19.92 32.06
CA ASP A 272 -3.06 19.97 33.48
C ASP A 272 -2.00 21.07 33.74
N GLU A 273 -1.71 21.97 32.78
CA GLU A 273 -0.95 23.22 32.98
C GLU A 273 -1.96 24.42 32.91
#